data_bfcb4bfd2d92d0e7ad80a2127c2d9e53
#
_entry.id   bfcb4bfd2d92d0e7ad80a2127c2d9e53
#
_cell.length_a   1.000
_cell.length_b   1.000
_cell.length_c   1.000
_cell.angle_alpha   90.00
_cell.angle_beta   90.00
_cell.angle_gamma   90.00
#
_symmetry.space_group_name_H-M   'P 1'
#
loop_
_entity.id
_entity.type
_entity.pdbx_description
1 polymer ?
#
loop_
_entity_poly.entity_id
_entity_poly.type
_entity_poly.pdbx_seq_one_letter_code
_entity_poly.pdbx_strand_id
1 'polypeptide(L)'
;MTLQGFRRPFCVLAISSLALAAPASLVAARAETAQPVQTAAAPIAAAQPATPSQPATPPEPSAAPAGSTSGTATSGNPPPAQKTIAARAVDTVKQVAKSASDIFSRVPCSAPKGGVPAMGSLPRVASKLANGLPVVIVAFGSSSTQGWGSSSPDFAYPNRLLAQLKRQYPTADITVLNRGKGGDDAPEMMKRLQAAVLDASPDLVIWQLGTNAVLRGFDPAETEQQVEEGIARIQAAGSDVVLVDPQYSPRVNERPENAGRMVNLLHRVARLRHVGIFPRFEVMRDWHETQELPVETFVIADGLHMNDWGYACFAQLLGDDIIRSVGQIKLGVAVPSEVLKYKPM
;
A
#
# COMPACT_ATOMS: atom_id res chain seq x y z
N MET A 1 -62.78 4.30 -47.67
CA MET A 1 -62.79 2.85 -47.35
C MET A 1 -62.16 2.66 -46.00
N THR A 2 -62.95 2.58 -45.06
CA THR A 2 -63.16 1.91 -43.79
C THR A 2 -61.93 1.50 -43.02
N LEU A 3 -61.68 2.23 -41.95
CA LEU A 3 -60.89 1.90 -40.78
C LEU A 3 -61.64 0.91 -39.88
N GLN A 4 -61.04 -0.20 -39.53
CA GLN A 4 -61.52 -1.07 -38.45
C GLN A 4 -60.50 -1.09 -37.33
N GLY A 5 -60.90 -0.53 -36.17
CA GLY A 5 -60.16 -0.55 -34.93
C GLY A 5 -60.26 -1.90 -34.22
N PHE A 6 -59.17 -2.36 -33.66
CA PHE A 6 -59.10 -3.47 -32.73
C PHE A 6 -58.96 -2.94 -31.29
N ARG A 7 -60.04 -3.03 -30.52
CA ARG A 7 -60.04 -2.85 -29.06
C ARG A 7 -59.62 -4.14 -28.39
N ARG A 8 -58.62 -4.11 -27.53
CA ARG A 8 -58.27 -5.23 -26.61
C ARG A 8 -58.87 -4.92 -25.23
N PRO A 9 -59.43 -5.92 -24.53
CA PRO A 9 -60.03 -5.71 -23.20
C PRO A 9 -58.95 -5.75 -22.09
N PHE A 10 -59.09 -4.86 -21.12
CA PHE A 10 -58.39 -4.88 -19.85
C PHE A 10 -58.90 -6.03 -18.97
N CYS A 11 -58.01 -6.94 -18.57
CA CYS A 11 -58.28 -7.93 -17.54
C CYS A 11 -57.78 -7.39 -16.20
N VAL A 12 -58.70 -7.05 -15.31
CA VAL A 12 -58.44 -6.66 -13.91
C VAL A 12 -58.36 -7.94 -13.10
N LEU A 13 -57.15 -8.27 -12.60
CA LEU A 13 -56.96 -9.37 -11.62
C LEU A 13 -57.05 -8.74 -10.22
N ALA A 14 -58.08 -9.11 -9.48
CA ALA A 14 -58.21 -8.85 -8.05
C ALA A 14 -57.32 -9.82 -7.28
N ILE A 15 -56.38 -9.29 -6.50
CA ILE A 15 -55.56 -10.07 -5.57
C ILE A 15 -56.22 -10.01 -4.20
N SER A 16 -56.79 -11.16 -3.80
CA SER A 16 -57.32 -11.36 -2.45
C SER A 16 -56.20 -11.56 -1.46
N SER A 17 -56.08 -10.71 -0.46
CA SER A 17 -55.16 -10.82 0.66
C SER A 17 -55.67 -11.86 1.65
N LEU A 18 -54.96 -12.97 1.75
CA LEU A 18 -55.19 -14.00 2.79
C LEU A 18 -54.22 -13.72 3.96
N ALA A 19 -54.75 -13.22 5.07
CA ALA A 19 -54.02 -13.04 6.32
C ALA A 19 -53.90 -14.42 7.02
N LEU A 20 -52.68 -14.96 7.13
CA LEU A 20 -52.38 -16.12 7.98
C LEU A 20 -51.92 -15.56 9.34
N ALA A 21 -52.72 -15.85 10.37
CA ALA A 21 -52.35 -15.64 11.77
C ALA A 21 -51.44 -16.82 12.21
N ALA A 22 -50.25 -16.47 12.71
CA ALA A 22 -49.34 -17.43 13.37
C ALA A 22 -49.57 -17.44 14.88
N PRO A 23 -49.56 -18.59 15.55
CA PRO A 23 -49.74 -18.68 17.01
C PRO A 23 -48.43 -18.25 17.73
N ALA A 24 -48.61 -17.43 18.75
CA ALA A 24 -47.54 -17.05 19.67
C ALA A 24 -47.25 -18.22 20.62
N SER A 25 -46.07 -18.81 20.48
CA SER A 25 -45.55 -19.76 21.47
C SER A 25 -44.84 -19.01 22.59
N LEU A 26 -45.43 -19.04 23.77
CA LEU A 26 -44.85 -18.58 25.03
C LEU A 26 -43.70 -19.53 25.41
N VAL A 27 -42.44 -19.10 25.27
CA VAL A 27 -41.30 -19.81 25.90
C VAL A 27 -41.02 -19.11 27.23
N ALA A 28 -41.30 -19.81 28.31
CA ALA A 28 -40.99 -19.39 29.68
C ALA A 28 -39.47 -19.32 29.86
N ALA A 29 -38.93 -18.14 30.15
CA ALA A 29 -37.55 -17.96 30.54
C ALA A 29 -37.35 -18.44 31.97
N ARG A 30 -36.57 -19.50 32.10
CA ARG A 30 -36.11 -20.03 33.40
C ARG A 30 -34.90 -19.21 33.83
N ALA A 31 -35.06 -18.41 34.86
CA ALA A 31 -33.97 -17.66 35.49
C ALA A 31 -33.05 -18.65 36.23
N GLU A 32 -31.84 -18.82 35.73
CA GLU A 32 -30.77 -19.55 36.35
C GLU A 32 -29.93 -18.56 37.17
N THR A 33 -30.00 -18.67 38.48
CA THR A 33 -29.23 -17.85 39.45
C THR A 33 -27.76 -18.23 39.37
N ALA A 34 -26.93 -17.36 38.78
CA ALA A 34 -25.48 -17.48 38.81
C ALA A 34 -24.95 -17.09 40.20
N GLN A 35 -24.30 -18.00 40.89
CA GLN A 35 -23.53 -17.75 42.10
C GLN A 35 -22.24 -17.00 41.75
N PRO A 36 -21.77 -16.07 42.61
CA PRO A 36 -20.50 -15.38 42.37
C PRO A 36 -19.32 -16.32 42.67
N VAL A 37 -18.47 -16.55 41.68
CA VAL A 37 -17.16 -17.20 41.86
C VAL A 37 -16.22 -16.19 42.53
N GLN A 38 -15.85 -16.45 43.76
CA GLN A 38 -14.78 -15.73 44.47
C GLN A 38 -13.43 -16.19 43.86
N THR A 39 -12.81 -15.33 43.09
CA THR A 39 -11.41 -15.46 42.70
C THR A 39 -10.52 -14.86 43.77
N ALA A 40 -9.78 -15.72 44.44
CA ALA A 40 -8.74 -15.34 45.38
C ALA A 40 -7.62 -14.60 44.63
N ALA A 41 -7.40 -13.34 44.92
CA ALA A 41 -6.28 -12.56 44.42
C ALA A 41 -5.00 -12.97 45.19
N ALA A 42 -4.04 -13.54 44.46
CA ALA A 42 -2.67 -13.66 44.96
C ALA A 42 -1.96 -12.30 44.87
N PRO A 43 -1.10 -11.93 45.83
CA PRO A 43 -0.43 -10.63 45.82
C PRO A 43 0.64 -10.59 44.71
N ILE A 44 0.52 -9.60 43.83
CA ILE A 44 1.54 -9.28 42.85
C ILE A 44 2.70 -8.61 43.57
N ALA A 45 3.87 -9.27 43.56
CA ALA A 45 5.12 -8.69 44.03
C ALA A 45 5.49 -7.48 43.13
N ALA A 46 5.70 -6.34 43.76
CA ALA A 46 6.13 -5.11 43.09
C ALA A 46 7.53 -5.31 42.48
N ALA A 47 7.60 -5.25 41.17
CA ALA A 47 8.87 -5.18 40.44
C ALA A 47 9.46 -3.78 40.63
N GLN A 48 10.69 -3.71 41.14
CA GLN A 48 11.47 -2.48 41.25
C GLN A 48 11.84 -1.96 39.88
N PRO A 49 11.86 -0.63 39.65
CA PRO A 49 12.29 -0.07 38.39
C PRO A 49 13.80 -0.28 38.20
N ALA A 50 14.16 -0.82 37.02
CA ALA A 50 15.54 -0.97 36.60
C ALA A 50 16.17 0.42 36.35
N THR A 51 17.31 0.66 36.97
CA THR A 51 18.18 1.83 36.79
C THR A 51 18.69 1.88 35.33
N PRO A 52 18.69 3.04 34.67
CA PRO A 52 19.26 3.13 33.34
C PRO A 52 20.80 3.01 33.37
N SER A 53 21.32 2.05 32.61
CA SER A 53 22.77 1.87 32.41
C SER A 53 23.32 3.07 31.64
N GLN A 54 24.37 3.70 32.18
CA GLN A 54 25.14 4.75 31.54
C GLN A 54 25.84 4.21 30.28
N PRO A 55 25.98 5.02 29.22
CA PRO A 55 26.77 4.66 28.06
C PRO A 55 28.27 4.64 28.41
N ALA A 56 28.94 3.56 27.97
CA ALA A 56 30.37 3.39 28.12
C ALA A 56 31.14 4.45 27.34
N THR A 57 32.09 5.10 28.02
CA THR A 57 33.07 6.01 27.47
C THR A 57 34.05 5.27 26.53
N PRO A 58 34.46 5.84 25.37
CA PRO A 58 35.47 5.27 24.52
C PRO A 58 36.84 5.35 25.19
N PRO A 59 37.75 4.37 24.94
CA PRO A 59 39.11 4.41 25.52
C PRO A 59 39.98 5.50 24.85
N GLU A 60 40.72 6.21 25.67
CA GLU A 60 41.73 7.20 25.34
C GLU A 60 42.92 6.55 24.57
N PRO A 61 43.50 7.21 23.55
CA PRO A 61 44.62 6.66 22.83
C PRO A 61 45.91 6.80 23.65
N SER A 62 46.53 5.66 23.94
CA SER A 62 47.85 5.54 24.59
C SER A 62 48.96 6.09 23.68
N ALA A 63 49.79 6.96 24.24
CA ALA A 63 50.96 7.54 23.58
C ALA A 63 52.03 6.47 23.33
N ALA A 64 52.54 6.40 22.10
CA ALA A 64 53.70 5.59 21.73
C ALA A 64 55.01 6.41 21.81
N PRO A 65 56.13 5.81 22.17
CA PRO A 65 57.39 6.52 22.33
C PRO A 65 58.11 6.78 20.99
N ALA A 66 58.82 7.91 20.93
CA ALA A 66 59.68 8.31 19.82
C ALA A 66 60.88 7.33 19.66
N GLY A 67 61.01 6.77 18.49
CA GLY A 67 62.20 6.02 18.07
C GLY A 67 62.69 6.55 16.71
N SER A 68 63.82 7.24 16.71
CA SER A 68 64.54 7.68 15.53
C SER A 68 65.26 6.51 14.87
N THR A 69 65.06 6.28 13.57
CA THR A 69 66.07 5.66 12.69
C THR A 69 65.87 6.15 11.25
N SER A 70 66.96 6.72 10.75
CA SER A 70 67.22 7.08 9.36
C SER A 70 67.22 5.84 8.45
N GLY A 71 66.66 5.92 7.25
CA GLY A 71 66.81 4.85 6.25
C GLY A 71 66.05 5.07 4.96
N THR A 72 66.74 5.54 3.95
CA THR A 72 66.68 5.20 2.52
C THR A 72 65.37 5.51 1.75
N ALA A 73 65.47 6.48 0.84
CA ALA A 73 64.54 6.82 -0.18
C ALA A 73 64.26 5.64 -1.14
N THR A 74 62.99 5.19 -1.18
CA THR A 74 62.49 4.35 -2.27
C THR A 74 61.34 5.11 -2.91
N SER A 75 61.42 5.32 -4.24
CA SER A 75 60.41 5.92 -5.10
C SER A 75 59.11 5.16 -4.97
N GLY A 76 58.14 5.74 -4.26
CA GLY A 76 56.77 5.25 -4.12
C GLY A 76 55.81 6.26 -4.67
N ASN A 77 54.84 5.81 -5.44
CA ASN A 77 53.71 6.60 -5.98
C ASN A 77 53.13 7.53 -4.92
N PRO A 78 52.73 8.78 -5.28
CA PRO A 78 52.08 9.70 -4.34
C PRO A 78 50.79 9.06 -3.82
N PRO A 79 50.48 9.18 -2.52
CA PRO A 79 49.22 8.71 -1.97
C PRO A 79 48.05 9.44 -2.66
N PRO A 80 46.88 8.78 -2.84
CA PRO A 80 45.72 9.41 -3.47
C PRO A 80 45.35 10.70 -2.72
N ALA A 81 45.28 11.79 -3.45
CA ALA A 81 44.98 13.11 -2.91
C ALA A 81 43.74 13.07 -2.01
N GLN A 82 43.92 13.33 -0.73
CA GLN A 82 42.77 13.46 0.20
C GLN A 82 41.94 14.64 -0.24
N LYS A 83 40.71 14.36 -0.69
CA LYS A 83 39.72 15.42 -1.05
C LYS A 83 39.56 16.37 0.14
N THR A 84 39.68 17.68 -0.11
CA THR A 84 39.43 18.71 0.90
C THR A 84 38.00 18.64 1.42
N ILE A 85 37.75 19.16 2.62
CA ILE A 85 36.41 19.22 3.23
C ILE A 85 35.43 19.89 2.28
N ALA A 86 35.85 20.96 1.59
CA ALA A 86 35.04 21.66 0.59
C ALA A 86 34.70 20.75 -0.62
N ALA A 87 35.63 19.93 -1.11
CA ALA A 87 35.37 19.00 -2.20
C ALA A 87 34.40 17.88 -1.78
N ARG A 88 34.50 17.39 -0.54
CA ARG A 88 33.54 16.43 0.03
C ARG A 88 32.15 17.03 0.18
N ALA A 89 32.04 18.28 0.63
CA ALA A 89 30.76 19.00 0.73
C ALA A 89 30.12 19.17 -0.65
N VAL A 90 30.88 19.56 -1.67
CA VAL A 90 30.40 19.70 -3.06
C VAL A 90 29.95 18.34 -3.63
N ASP A 91 30.71 17.26 -3.39
CA ASP A 91 30.32 15.91 -3.83
C ASP A 91 29.03 15.47 -3.12
N THR A 92 28.88 15.75 -1.82
CA THR A 92 27.65 15.45 -1.07
C THR A 92 26.45 16.23 -1.62
N VAL A 93 26.59 17.53 -1.89
CA VAL A 93 25.53 18.36 -2.48
C VAL A 93 25.16 17.86 -3.87
N LYS A 94 26.13 17.50 -4.71
CA LYS A 94 25.89 16.90 -6.03
C LYS A 94 25.17 15.55 -5.93
N GLN A 95 25.52 14.74 -4.95
CA GLN A 95 24.89 13.43 -4.73
C GLN A 95 23.45 13.60 -4.23
N VAL A 96 23.18 14.53 -3.30
CA VAL A 96 21.82 14.87 -2.85
C VAL A 96 20.99 15.44 -4.01
N ALA A 97 21.55 16.33 -4.82
CA ALA A 97 20.86 16.88 -5.98
C ALA A 97 20.57 15.83 -7.04
N LYS A 98 21.49 14.87 -7.28
CA LYS A 98 21.27 13.73 -8.16
C LYS A 98 20.19 12.81 -7.63
N SER A 99 20.23 12.46 -6.33
CA SER A 99 19.20 11.62 -5.70
C SER A 99 17.82 12.27 -5.79
N ALA A 100 17.72 13.58 -5.54
CA ALA A 100 16.46 14.32 -5.72
C ALA A 100 15.97 14.27 -7.18
N SER A 101 16.87 14.48 -8.16
CA SER A 101 16.55 14.37 -9.58
C SER A 101 16.06 12.94 -9.94
N ASP A 102 16.72 11.91 -9.42
CA ASP A 102 16.37 10.51 -9.70
C ASP A 102 15.03 10.11 -9.07
N ILE A 103 14.71 10.62 -7.87
CA ILE A 103 13.39 10.44 -7.25
C ILE A 103 12.29 11.09 -8.08
N PHE A 104 12.59 12.24 -8.69
CA PHE A 104 11.65 13.00 -9.51
C PHE A 104 11.59 12.54 -10.97
N SER A 105 12.60 11.80 -11.48
CA SER A 105 12.60 11.34 -12.86
C SER A 105 11.60 10.20 -13.07
N ARG A 106 10.91 10.23 -14.22
CA ARG A 106 10.16 9.05 -14.67
C ARG A 106 11.15 8.01 -15.18
N VAL A 107 10.99 6.78 -14.76
CA VAL A 107 11.75 5.66 -15.32
C VAL A 107 11.13 5.23 -16.68
N PRO A 108 11.91 4.62 -17.58
CA PRO A 108 11.37 4.04 -18.80
C PRO A 108 10.56 2.78 -18.45
N CYS A 109 9.35 3.02 -18.00
CA CYS A 109 8.41 2.04 -17.48
C CYS A 109 7.19 2.01 -18.38
N SER A 110 6.88 0.84 -18.91
CA SER A 110 5.70 0.64 -19.75
C SER A 110 4.59 -0.03 -18.94
N ALA A 111 3.38 0.50 -19.10
CA ALA A 111 2.18 -0.19 -18.64
C ALA A 111 1.96 -1.46 -19.48
N PRO A 112 1.26 -2.47 -18.95
CA PRO A 112 0.85 -3.64 -19.73
C PRO A 112 0.17 -3.27 -21.05
N LYS A 113 0.32 -4.12 -22.08
CA LYS A 113 -0.40 -3.94 -23.35
C LYS A 113 -1.91 -3.93 -23.10
N GLY A 114 -2.55 -2.79 -23.33
CA GLY A 114 -3.96 -2.58 -22.97
C GLY A 114 -4.17 -1.69 -21.76
N GLY A 115 -3.09 -1.26 -21.11
CA GLY A 115 -3.08 -0.37 -19.96
C GLY A 115 -3.32 -1.10 -18.62
N VAL A 116 -3.18 -0.37 -17.53
CA VAL A 116 -3.66 -0.80 -16.21
C VAL A 116 -5.17 -0.56 -16.17
N PRO A 117 -6.01 -1.56 -15.81
CA PRO A 117 -7.44 -1.34 -15.62
C PRO A 117 -7.67 -0.18 -14.65
N ALA A 118 -8.62 0.70 -14.95
CA ALA A 118 -8.90 1.84 -14.08
C ALA A 118 -9.31 1.35 -12.68
N MET A 119 -8.68 1.91 -11.64
CA MET A 119 -8.98 1.52 -10.25
C MET A 119 -10.36 2.02 -9.76
N GLY A 120 -11.12 2.74 -10.57
CA GLY A 120 -12.37 3.37 -10.17
C GLY A 120 -12.20 4.85 -9.77
N SER A 121 -13.24 5.44 -9.20
CA SER A 121 -13.22 6.85 -8.80
C SER A 121 -12.69 7.03 -7.38
N LEU A 122 -12.02 8.17 -7.15
CA LEU A 122 -11.52 8.61 -5.84
C LEU A 122 -12.21 9.93 -5.45
N PRO A 123 -13.49 9.90 -5.04
CA PRO A 123 -14.31 11.09 -4.86
C PRO A 123 -13.81 11.99 -3.74
N ARG A 124 -13.31 11.43 -2.66
CA ARG A 124 -12.76 12.19 -1.53
C ARG A 124 -11.53 12.99 -1.95
N VAL A 125 -10.57 12.32 -2.58
CA VAL A 125 -9.33 12.98 -3.08
C VAL A 125 -9.68 14.03 -4.13
N ALA A 126 -10.55 13.71 -5.08
CA ALA A 126 -10.97 14.64 -6.12
C ALA A 126 -11.65 15.90 -5.54
N SER A 127 -12.56 15.73 -4.58
CA SER A 127 -13.22 16.83 -3.89
C SER A 127 -12.23 17.73 -3.16
N LYS A 128 -11.28 17.15 -2.41
CA LYS A 128 -10.25 17.90 -1.70
C LYS A 128 -9.38 18.73 -2.65
N LEU A 129 -8.86 18.11 -3.71
CA LEU A 129 -8.04 18.78 -4.71
C LEU A 129 -8.80 19.89 -5.45
N ALA A 130 -10.08 19.65 -5.79
CA ALA A 130 -10.92 20.65 -6.46
C ALA A 130 -11.16 21.90 -5.59
N ASN A 131 -11.21 21.74 -4.28
CA ASN A 131 -11.45 22.82 -3.31
C ASN A 131 -10.16 23.39 -2.72
N GLY A 132 -8.98 22.99 -3.21
CA GLY A 132 -7.68 23.46 -2.69
C GLY A 132 -7.41 23.07 -1.23
N LEU A 133 -8.04 21.99 -0.75
CA LEU A 133 -7.89 21.51 0.62
C LEU A 133 -6.71 20.53 0.73
N PRO A 134 -6.05 20.46 1.89
CA PRO A 134 -4.99 19.48 2.13
C PRO A 134 -5.47 18.05 1.90
N VAL A 135 -4.62 17.21 1.29
CA VAL A 135 -4.87 15.80 1.01
C VAL A 135 -3.89 14.95 1.79
N VAL A 136 -4.40 14.05 2.62
CA VAL A 136 -3.60 13.07 3.37
C VAL A 136 -3.81 11.68 2.77
N ILE A 137 -2.72 11.08 2.31
CA ILE A 137 -2.69 9.71 1.77
C ILE A 137 -1.91 8.84 2.75
N VAL A 138 -2.47 7.72 3.15
CA VAL A 138 -1.77 6.71 3.95
C VAL A 138 -1.43 5.52 3.06
N ALA A 139 -0.13 5.25 2.89
CA ALA A 139 0.37 4.02 2.31
C ALA A 139 0.51 2.98 3.43
N PHE A 140 -0.42 2.03 3.48
CA PHE A 140 -0.54 1.01 4.51
C PHE A 140 -0.17 -0.36 3.95
N GLY A 141 0.70 -1.11 4.62
CA GLY A 141 1.13 -2.39 4.09
C GLY A 141 2.30 -3.03 4.82
N SER A 142 2.96 -3.96 4.15
CA SER A 142 4.08 -4.75 4.67
C SER A 142 5.45 -4.17 4.28
N SER A 143 6.45 -5.05 4.10
CA SER A 143 7.82 -4.67 3.72
C SER A 143 7.90 -3.93 2.37
N SER A 144 7.05 -4.27 1.39
CA SER A 144 6.98 -3.54 0.11
C SER A 144 6.54 -2.10 0.28
N THR A 145 5.65 -1.82 1.23
CA THR A 145 5.23 -0.44 1.55
C THR A 145 6.29 0.26 2.39
N GLN A 146 6.90 -0.45 3.34
CA GLN A 146 8.02 0.07 4.11
C GLN A 146 9.19 0.52 3.23
N GLY A 147 9.41 -0.17 2.09
CA GLY A 147 10.47 0.12 1.13
C GLY A 147 11.66 -0.83 1.25
N TRP A 148 11.45 -2.06 1.76
CA TRP A 148 12.52 -3.06 1.79
C TRP A 148 13.04 -3.35 0.38
N GLY A 149 14.35 -3.34 0.20
CA GLY A 149 15.01 -3.52 -1.10
C GLY A 149 15.30 -2.22 -1.85
N SER A 150 14.75 -1.08 -1.42
CA SER A 150 15.19 0.22 -1.93
C SER A 150 16.54 0.63 -1.33
N SER A 151 17.33 1.37 -2.11
CA SER A 151 18.66 1.84 -1.67
C SER A 151 18.60 2.94 -0.61
N SER A 152 17.47 3.63 -0.48
CA SER A 152 17.15 4.55 0.61
C SER A 152 15.64 4.68 0.79
N PRO A 153 15.15 5.22 1.93
CA PRO A 153 13.73 5.46 2.15
C PRO A 153 13.08 6.33 1.06
N ASP A 154 13.84 7.26 0.48
CA ASP A 154 13.35 8.17 -0.56
C ASP A 154 12.97 7.42 -1.85
N PHE A 155 13.59 6.27 -2.11
CA PHE A 155 13.30 5.44 -3.28
C PHE A 155 12.14 4.46 -3.06
N ALA A 156 11.61 4.34 -1.84
CA ALA A 156 10.37 3.59 -1.58
C ALA A 156 9.18 4.21 -2.31
N TYR A 157 8.21 3.37 -2.73
CA TYR A 157 7.11 3.84 -3.57
C TYR A 157 6.27 4.99 -2.95
N PRO A 158 6.03 5.07 -1.61
CA PRO A 158 5.22 6.16 -1.08
C PRO A 158 5.85 7.54 -1.30
N ASN A 159 7.18 7.65 -1.17
CA ASN A 159 7.91 8.89 -1.40
C ASN A 159 7.96 9.26 -2.87
N ARG A 160 8.17 8.28 -3.76
CA ARG A 160 8.10 8.48 -5.22
C ARG A 160 6.71 8.90 -5.68
N LEU A 161 5.66 8.30 -5.11
CA LEU A 161 4.27 8.68 -5.36
C LEU A 161 4.00 10.13 -4.94
N LEU A 162 4.45 10.52 -3.73
CA LEU A 162 4.35 11.91 -3.28
C LEU A 162 5.01 12.88 -4.28
N ALA A 163 6.22 12.55 -4.72
CA ALA A 163 6.96 13.36 -5.69
C ALA A 163 6.20 13.50 -7.03
N GLN A 164 5.57 12.43 -7.50
CA GLN A 164 4.76 12.43 -8.73
C GLN A 164 3.49 13.27 -8.57
N LEU A 165 2.76 13.10 -7.46
CA LEU A 165 1.53 13.84 -7.20
C LEU A 165 1.79 15.33 -7.03
N LYS A 166 2.90 15.73 -6.37
CA LYS A 166 3.31 17.14 -6.27
C LYS A 166 3.68 17.75 -7.63
N ARG A 167 4.25 16.98 -8.56
CA ARG A 167 4.47 17.47 -9.93
C ARG A 167 3.17 17.70 -10.68
N GLN A 168 2.20 16.79 -10.52
CA GLN A 168 0.90 16.90 -11.19
C GLN A 168 0.04 18.01 -10.61
N TYR A 169 0.14 18.22 -9.29
CA TYR A 169 -0.66 19.20 -8.53
C TYR A 169 0.28 20.11 -7.73
N PRO A 170 1.06 21.01 -8.39
CA PRO A 170 2.14 21.76 -7.75
C PRO A 170 1.67 22.74 -6.67
N THR A 171 0.42 23.16 -6.72
CA THR A 171 -0.19 24.07 -5.74
C THR A 171 -0.97 23.34 -4.64
N ALA A 172 -1.13 22.03 -4.73
CA ALA A 172 -1.87 21.25 -3.74
C ALA A 172 -0.99 20.87 -2.55
N ASP A 173 -1.53 20.99 -1.35
CA ASP A 173 -0.91 20.46 -0.13
C ASP A 173 -1.21 18.95 -0.03
N ILE A 174 -0.25 18.14 -0.45
CA ILE A 174 -0.37 16.67 -0.46
C ILE A 174 0.68 16.09 0.47
N THR A 175 0.24 15.21 1.36
CA THR A 175 1.10 14.41 2.25
C THR A 175 0.86 12.92 1.98
N VAL A 176 1.94 12.13 1.87
CA VAL A 176 1.89 10.67 1.82
C VAL A 176 2.62 10.11 3.03
N LEU A 177 1.88 9.43 3.91
CA LEU A 177 2.40 8.81 5.12
C LEU A 177 2.73 7.34 4.86
N ASN A 178 3.99 6.96 4.97
CA ASN A 178 4.40 5.57 4.90
C ASN A 178 4.09 4.86 6.23
N ARG A 179 3.18 3.91 6.19
CA ARG A 179 2.76 3.04 7.30
C ARG A 179 3.02 1.56 6.97
N GLY A 180 4.09 1.29 6.22
CA GLY A 180 4.58 -0.05 5.97
C GLY A 180 5.28 -0.64 7.20
N LYS A 181 5.05 -1.94 7.46
CA LYS A 181 5.76 -2.71 8.49
C LYS A 181 6.08 -4.09 7.96
N GLY A 182 7.37 -4.41 7.89
CA GLY A 182 7.86 -5.67 7.36
C GLY A 182 7.23 -6.88 8.05
N GLY A 183 6.87 -7.88 7.25
CA GLY A 183 6.30 -9.13 7.76
C GLY A 183 4.80 -9.08 8.10
N ASP A 184 4.18 -7.91 8.17
CA ASP A 184 2.74 -7.81 8.48
C ASP A 184 1.89 -8.47 7.39
N ASP A 185 0.82 -9.09 7.83
CA ASP A 185 -0.29 -9.58 7.03
C ASP A 185 -1.61 -8.98 7.52
N ALA A 186 -2.73 -9.37 6.95
CA ALA A 186 -4.03 -8.79 7.29
C ALA A 186 -4.32 -8.80 8.81
N PRO A 187 -4.08 -9.89 9.58
CA PRO A 187 -4.27 -9.90 11.03
C PRO A 187 -3.45 -8.85 11.77
N GLU A 188 -2.15 -8.74 11.45
CA GLU A 188 -1.26 -7.76 12.11
C GLU A 188 -1.61 -6.33 11.71
N MET A 189 -1.98 -6.13 10.44
CA MET A 189 -2.43 -4.83 9.95
C MET A 189 -3.72 -4.38 10.64
N MET A 190 -4.69 -5.28 10.84
CA MET A 190 -5.93 -4.95 11.54
C MET A 190 -5.71 -4.52 12.99
N LYS A 191 -4.76 -5.13 13.72
CA LYS A 191 -4.40 -4.74 15.09
C LYS A 191 -3.92 -3.28 15.20
N ARG A 192 -3.30 -2.75 14.15
CA ARG A 192 -2.76 -1.38 14.11
C ARG A 192 -3.52 -0.43 13.20
N LEU A 193 -4.65 -0.85 12.63
CA LEU A 193 -5.43 -0.03 11.70
C LEU A 193 -5.82 1.33 12.31
N GLN A 194 -6.25 1.35 13.59
CA GLN A 194 -6.61 2.59 14.26
C GLN A 194 -5.42 3.56 14.31
N ALA A 195 -4.35 3.18 14.98
CA ALA A 195 -3.21 4.06 15.22
C ALA A 195 -2.38 4.36 13.96
N ALA A 196 -2.27 3.41 13.02
CA ALA A 196 -1.46 3.60 11.83
C ALA A 196 -2.20 4.34 10.70
N VAL A 197 -3.52 4.24 10.65
CA VAL A 197 -4.32 4.73 9.53
C VAL A 197 -5.38 5.74 9.98
N LEU A 198 -6.34 5.32 10.82
CA LEU A 198 -7.52 6.12 11.10
C LEU A 198 -7.21 7.39 11.90
N ASP A 199 -6.27 7.33 12.84
CA ASP A 199 -5.84 8.50 13.63
C ASP A 199 -5.18 9.59 12.78
N ALA A 200 -4.67 9.25 11.58
CA ALA A 200 -4.15 10.21 10.61
C ALA A 200 -5.25 10.92 9.81
N SER A 201 -6.53 10.54 9.97
CA SER A 201 -7.68 11.07 9.21
C SER A 201 -7.42 11.15 7.70
N PRO A 202 -7.04 10.05 7.04
CA PRO A 202 -6.65 10.06 5.64
C PRO A 202 -7.81 10.37 4.70
N ASP A 203 -7.51 10.96 3.55
CA ASP A 203 -8.44 11.10 2.43
C ASP A 203 -8.35 9.89 1.48
N LEU A 204 -7.19 9.23 1.44
CA LEU A 204 -6.97 7.99 0.69
C LEU A 204 -6.12 7.01 1.51
N VAL A 205 -6.52 5.76 1.53
CA VAL A 205 -5.70 4.65 2.02
C VAL A 205 -5.31 3.75 0.86
N ILE A 206 -4.01 3.64 0.60
CA ILE A 206 -3.44 2.65 -0.33
C ILE A 206 -3.02 1.46 0.53
N TRP A 207 -3.78 0.37 0.45
CA TRP A 207 -3.58 -0.79 1.30
C TRP A 207 -2.96 -1.96 0.54
N GLN A 208 -1.66 -2.18 0.74
CA GLN A 208 -0.91 -3.30 0.14
C GLN A 208 -0.93 -4.51 1.07
N LEU A 209 -1.38 -5.66 0.55
CA LEU A 209 -1.52 -6.87 1.35
C LEU A 209 -1.48 -8.17 0.51
N GLY A 210 -1.57 -9.30 1.18
CA GLY A 210 -1.72 -10.64 0.59
C GLY A 210 -0.40 -11.35 0.26
N THR A 211 0.72 -10.64 0.05
CA THR A 211 2.02 -11.27 -0.27
C THR A 211 2.46 -12.22 0.84
N ASN A 212 2.43 -11.79 2.10
CA ASN A 212 2.86 -12.62 3.23
C ASN A 212 1.91 -13.80 3.47
N ALA A 213 0.60 -13.63 3.27
CA ALA A 213 -0.37 -14.72 3.33
C ALA A 213 -0.05 -15.81 2.31
N VAL A 214 0.28 -15.43 1.06
CA VAL A 214 0.72 -16.37 0.02
C VAL A 214 1.98 -17.12 0.46
N LEU A 215 3.00 -16.40 0.94
CA LEU A 215 4.27 -16.99 1.37
C LEU A 215 4.12 -17.93 2.57
N ARG A 216 3.18 -17.66 3.47
CA ARG A 216 2.90 -18.48 4.66
C ARG A 216 1.90 -19.62 4.38
N GLY A 217 1.25 -19.61 3.22
CA GLY A 217 0.22 -20.59 2.85
C GLY A 217 -1.07 -20.42 3.65
N PHE A 218 -1.40 -19.19 4.08
CA PHE A 218 -2.64 -18.93 4.81
C PHE A 218 -3.86 -19.08 3.89
N ASP A 219 -4.99 -19.46 4.49
CA ASP A 219 -6.24 -19.55 3.75
C ASP A 219 -6.70 -18.14 3.31
N PRO A 220 -6.94 -17.92 2.01
CA PRO A 220 -7.49 -16.66 1.54
C PRO A 220 -8.79 -16.24 2.21
N ALA A 221 -9.64 -17.18 2.64
CA ALA A 221 -10.92 -16.87 3.29
C ALA A 221 -10.76 -16.09 4.61
N GLU A 222 -9.73 -16.39 5.41
CA GLU A 222 -9.43 -15.63 6.64
C GLU A 222 -9.00 -14.20 6.31
N THR A 223 -8.23 -14.03 5.25
CA THR A 223 -7.82 -12.72 4.75
C THR A 223 -9.03 -11.90 4.27
N GLU A 224 -10.01 -12.54 3.59
CA GLU A 224 -11.20 -11.87 3.06
C GLU A 224 -11.97 -11.12 4.13
N GLN A 225 -12.34 -11.79 5.21
CA GLN A 225 -13.09 -11.18 6.31
C GLN A 225 -12.40 -9.97 6.91
N GLN A 226 -11.08 -10.07 7.13
CA GLN A 226 -10.30 -8.99 7.71
C GLN A 226 -10.17 -7.80 6.76
N VAL A 227 -10.01 -8.05 5.46
CA VAL A 227 -9.92 -6.99 4.45
C VAL A 227 -11.27 -6.28 4.32
N GLU A 228 -12.38 -7.01 4.30
CA GLU A 228 -13.72 -6.43 4.26
C GLU A 228 -14.01 -5.56 5.48
N GLU A 229 -13.67 -6.04 6.69
CA GLU A 229 -13.81 -5.25 7.93
C GLU A 229 -12.95 -3.99 7.88
N GLY A 230 -11.68 -4.12 7.48
CA GLY A 230 -10.76 -2.99 7.36
C GLY A 230 -11.26 -1.94 6.37
N ILE A 231 -11.72 -2.35 5.19
CA ILE A 231 -12.33 -1.45 4.19
C ILE A 231 -13.53 -0.73 4.80
N ALA A 232 -14.43 -1.46 5.46
CA ALA A 232 -15.63 -0.86 6.07
C ALA A 232 -15.27 0.22 7.10
N ARG A 233 -14.27 -0.02 7.94
CA ARG A 233 -13.79 0.96 8.92
C ARG A 233 -13.14 2.19 8.27
N ILE A 234 -12.35 2.00 7.21
CA ILE A 234 -11.72 3.10 6.47
C ILE A 234 -12.78 3.94 5.75
N GLN A 235 -13.76 3.29 5.09
CA GLN A 235 -14.86 3.98 4.41
C GLN A 235 -15.76 4.73 5.41
N ALA A 236 -16.03 4.15 6.59
CA ALA A 236 -16.79 4.82 7.66
C ALA A 236 -16.08 6.08 8.17
N ALA A 237 -14.75 6.14 8.10
CA ALA A 237 -13.96 7.34 8.38
C ALA A 237 -13.96 8.37 7.24
N GLY A 238 -14.65 8.10 6.11
CA GLY A 238 -14.79 9.01 4.98
C GLY A 238 -13.63 9.00 3.99
N SER A 239 -12.79 7.96 4.00
CA SER A 239 -11.62 7.84 3.13
C SER A 239 -11.92 7.02 1.89
N ASP A 240 -11.29 7.40 0.76
CA ASP A 240 -11.17 6.51 -0.39
C ASP A 240 -10.21 5.34 -0.07
N VAL A 241 -10.41 4.19 -0.72
CA VAL A 241 -9.56 3.01 -0.54
C VAL A 241 -9.08 2.49 -1.89
N VAL A 242 -7.80 2.18 -1.97
CA VAL A 242 -7.19 1.44 -3.08
C VAL A 242 -6.43 0.26 -2.51
N LEU A 243 -6.84 -0.94 -2.87
CA LEU A 243 -6.07 -2.15 -2.56
C LEU A 243 -4.90 -2.28 -3.54
N VAL A 244 -3.80 -2.85 -3.08
CA VAL A 244 -2.68 -3.27 -3.92
C VAL A 244 -2.45 -4.75 -3.66
N ASP A 245 -2.66 -5.57 -4.67
CA ASP A 245 -2.56 -7.02 -4.59
C ASP A 245 -1.09 -7.52 -4.45
N PRO A 246 -0.85 -8.83 -4.27
CA PRO A 246 0.50 -9.38 -4.16
C PRO A 246 1.42 -8.96 -5.31
N GLN A 247 2.72 -8.91 -5.05
CA GLN A 247 3.70 -8.73 -6.11
C GLN A 247 3.96 -10.05 -6.85
N TYR A 248 4.22 -9.97 -8.16
CA TYR A 248 4.80 -11.06 -8.92
C TYR A 248 6.30 -11.10 -8.65
N SER A 249 6.80 -12.22 -8.14
CA SER A 249 8.22 -12.40 -7.82
C SER A 249 8.55 -13.88 -7.71
N PRO A 250 9.82 -14.30 -7.84
CA PRO A 250 10.22 -15.71 -7.75
C PRO A 250 9.63 -16.45 -6.55
N ARG A 251 9.75 -15.89 -5.35
CA ARG A 251 9.23 -16.53 -4.12
C ARG A 251 7.72 -16.62 -4.05
N VAL A 252 6.99 -15.65 -4.60
CA VAL A 252 5.53 -15.72 -4.69
C VAL A 252 5.10 -16.77 -5.72
N ASN A 253 5.85 -16.87 -6.82
CA ASN A 253 5.58 -17.82 -7.91
C ASN A 253 5.91 -19.28 -7.55
N GLU A 254 6.62 -19.54 -6.43
CA GLU A 254 6.73 -20.90 -5.86
C GLU A 254 5.37 -21.44 -5.38
N ARG A 255 4.36 -20.57 -5.23
CA ARG A 255 3.00 -20.91 -4.78
C ARG A 255 1.92 -20.35 -5.71
N PRO A 256 1.92 -20.74 -6.99
CA PRO A 256 1.12 -20.10 -8.03
C PRO A 256 -0.39 -20.18 -7.76
N GLU A 257 -0.87 -21.30 -7.20
CA GLU A 257 -2.29 -21.47 -6.86
C GLU A 257 -2.71 -20.54 -5.72
N ASN A 258 -1.88 -20.40 -4.68
CA ASN A 258 -2.16 -19.50 -3.56
C ASN A 258 -2.10 -18.03 -4.01
N ALA A 259 -1.14 -17.68 -4.84
CA ALA A 259 -1.02 -16.35 -5.43
C ALA A 259 -2.27 -16.03 -6.27
N GLY A 260 -2.69 -16.91 -7.17
CA GLY A 260 -3.87 -16.73 -7.99
C GLY A 260 -5.16 -16.62 -7.17
N ARG A 261 -5.34 -17.47 -6.13
CA ARG A 261 -6.49 -17.36 -5.23
C ARG A 261 -6.52 -16.04 -4.48
N MET A 262 -5.37 -15.57 -3.96
CA MET A 262 -5.26 -14.29 -3.24
C MET A 262 -5.56 -13.10 -4.15
N VAL A 263 -4.98 -13.06 -5.35
CA VAL A 263 -5.26 -12.02 -6.35
C VAL A 263 -6.76 -11.98 -6.66
N ASN A 264 -7.36 -13.11 -7.01
CA ASN A 264 -8.80 -13.20 -7.32
C ASN A 264 -9.69 -12.78 -6.16
N LEU A 265 -9.30 -13.10 -4.92
CA LEU A 265 -10.02 -12.69 -3.70
C LEU A 265 -10.01 -11.17 -3.58
N LEU A 266 -8.84 -10.54 -3.63
CA LEU A 266 -8.73 -9.08 -3.46
C LEU A 266 -9.48 -8.31 -4.55
N HIS A 267 -9.42 -8.78 -5.81
CA HIS A 267 -10.20 -8.21 -6.91
C HIS A 267 -11.71 -8.38 -6.70
N ARG A 268 -12.16 -9.53 -6.16
CA ARG A 268 -13.57 -9.74 -5.82
C ARG A 268 -14.03 -8.82 -4.70
N VAL A 269 -13.25 -8.71 -3.61
CA VAL A 269 -13.55 -7.82 -2.48
C VAL A 269 -13.59 -6.36 -2.94
N ALA A 270 -12.62 -5.92 -3.74
CA ALA A 270 -12.62 -4.55 -4.26
C ALA A 270 -13.90 -4.23 -5.04
N ARG A 271 -14.36 -5.14 -5.91
CA ARG A 271 -15.63 -4.97 -6.64
C ARG A 271 -16.84 -4.93 -5.72
N LEU A 272 -16.93 -5.87 -4.76
CA LEU A 272 -18.08 -5.96 -3.83
C LEU A 272 -18.16 -4.75 -2.89
N ARG A 273 -17.03 -4.22 -2.48
CA ARG A 273 -16.96 -3.06 -1.57
C ARG A 273 -16.88 -1.72 -2.29
N HIS A 274 -16.90 -1.72 -3.64
CA HIS A 274 -16.79 -0.53 -4.48
C HIS A 274 -15.55 0.32 -4.16
N VAL A 275 -14.40 -0.33 -3.97
CA VAL A 275 -13.11 0.32 -3.75
C VAL A 275 -12.16 0.07 -4.93
N GLY A 276 -11.12 0.91 -5.04
CA GLY A 276 -10.09 0.75 -6.05
C GLY A 276 -9.22 -0.49 -5.80
N ILE A 277 -8.64 -0.99 -6.89
CA ILE A 277 -7.56 -1.99 -6.82
C ILE A 277 -6.52 -1.70 -7.89
N PHE A 278 -5.25 -1.69 -7.47
CA PHE A 278 -4.12 -1.66 -8.39
C PHE A 278 -3.60 -3.10 -8.57
N PRO A 279 -3.65 -3.65 -9.81
CA PRO A 279 -3.32 -5.04 -10.09
C PRO A 279 -1.80 -5.23 -10.22
N ARG A 280 -1.07 -5.06 -9.11
CA ARG A 280 0.40 -5.10 -9.10
C ARG A 280 0.96 -6.42 -9.60
N PHE A 281 0.30 -7.55 -9.26
CA PHE A 281 0.70 -8.87 -9.71
C PHE A 281 0.74 -8.95 -11.25
N GLU A 282 -0.35 -8.55 -11.88
CA GLU A 282 -0.46 -8.57 -13.34
C GLU A 282 0.51 -7.60 -14.02
N VAL A 283 0.68 -6.41 -13.44
CA VAL A 283 1.63 -5.40 -13.94
C VAL A 283 3.06 -5.94 -13.94
N MET A 284 3.49 -6.52 -12.82
CA MET A 284 4.86 -7.05 -12.69
C MET A 284 5.05 -8.35 -13.49
N ARG A 285 3.99 -9.16 -13.65
CA ARG A 285 4.00 -10.33 -14.53
C ARG A 285 4.18 -9.92 -15.99
N ASP A 286 3.47 -8.88 -16.43
CA ASP A 286 3.60 -8.35 -17.80
C ASP A 286 5.03 -7.82 -18.08
N TRP A 287 5.67 -7.18 -17.11
CA TRP A 287 7.08 -6.78 -17.27
C TRP A 287 7.98 -7.97 -17.59
N HIS A 288 7.78 -9.09 -16.91
CA HIS A 288 8.61 -10.29 -17.10
C HIS A 288 8.19 -11.10 -18.34
N GLU A 289 6.91 -11.47 -18.43
CA GLU A 289 6.43 -12.45 -19.41
C GLU A 289 6.15 -11.83 -20.79
N THR A 290 5.69 -10.57 -20.84
CA THR A 290 5.29 -9.91 -22.09
C THR A 290 6.35 -8.94 -22.60
N GLN A 291 6.98 -8.18 -21.69
CA GLN A 291 8.01 -7.20 -22.04
C GLN A 291 9.42 -7.81 -21.96
N GLU A 292 9.53 -9.09 -21.59
CA GLU A 292 10.77 -9.87 -21.53
C GLU A 292 11.85 -9.25 -20.62
N LEU A 293 11.45 -8.49 -19.59
CA LEU A 293 12.40 -7.93 -18.65
C LEU A 293 12.91 -9.03 -17.70
N PRO A 294 14.23 -9.18 -17.53
CA PRO A 294 14.78 -10.05 -16.49
C PRO A 294 14.24 -9.65 -15.11
N VAL A 295 13.94 -10.62 -14.26
CA VAL A 295 13.38 -10.37 -12.92
C VAL A 295 14.29 -9.46 -12.09
N GLU A 296 15.58 -9.58 -12.24
CA GLU A 296 16.61 -8.77 -11.56
C GLU A 296 16.51 -7.27 -11.90
N THR A 297 15.83 -6.92 -13.00
CA THR A 297 15.56 -5.52 -13.35
C THR A 297 14.68 -4.84 -12.31
N PHE A 298 13.78 -5.58 -11.64
CA PHE A 298 12.80 -5.01 -10.73
C PHE A 298 12.71 -5.69 -9.36
N VAL A 299 13.40 -6.83 -9.14
CA VAL A 299 13.47 -7.57 -7.87
C VAL A 299 14.92 -7.70 -7.43
N ILE A 300 15.19 -7.55 -6.13
CA ILE A 300 16.55 -7.79 -5.58
C ILE A 300 16.85 -9.29 -5.45
N ALA A 301 18.10 -9.62 -5.12
CA ALA A 301 18.59 -10.99 -5.06
C ALA A 301 17.84 -11.91 -4.05
N ASP A 302 17.01 -11.37 -3.15
CA ASP A 302 16.22 -12.17 -2.24
C ASP A 302 15.00 -12.85 -2.93
N GLY A 303 14.78 -12.54 -4.20
CA GLY A 303 13.69 -13.12 -5.01
C GLY A 303 12.30 -12.68 -4.59
N LEU A 304 12.17 -11.63 -3.77
CA LEU A 304 10.88 -11.15 -3.24
C LEU A 304 10.70 -9.65 -3.41
N HIS A 305 11.60 -8.84 -2.87
CA HIS A 305 11.41 -7.40 -2.76
C HIS A 305 11.85 -6.65 -4.01
N MET A 306 11.13 -5.58 -4.32
CA MET A 306 11.49 -4.71 -5.44
C MET A 306 12.78 -3.92 -5.14
N ASN A 307 13.56 -3.65 -6.19
CA ASN A 307 14.66 -2.71 -6.18
C ASN A 307 14.17 -1.28 -6.51
N ASP A 308 15.09 -0.32 -6.63
CA ASP A 308 14.76 1.08 -6.92
C ASP A 308 14.00 1.27 -8.22
N TRP A 309 14.32 0.50 -9.27
CA TRP A 309 13.60 0.56 -10.54
C TRP A 309 12.18 0.00 -10.41
N GLY A 310 12.03 -1.14 -9.75
CA GLY A 310 10.72 -1.76 -9.48
C GLY A 310 9.81 -0.82 -8.68
N TYR A 311 10.33 -0.21 -7.62
CA TYR A 311 9.58 0.80 -6.85
C TYR A 311 9.25 2.05 -7.65
N ALA A 312 10.17 2.51 -8.51
CA ALA A 312 9.92 3.67 -9.35
C ALA A 312 8.81 3.41 -10.38
N CYS A 313 8.87 2.26 -11.06
CA CYS A 313 7.86 1.86 -12.02
C CYS A 313 6.49 1.64 -11.36
N PHE A 314 6.45 0.91 -10.25
CA PHE A 314 5.23 0.72 -9.48
C PHE A 314 4.61 2.05 -9.05
N ALA A 315 5.39 2.95 -8.43
CA ALA A 315 4.91 4.26 -8.01
C ALA A 315 4.39 5.09 -9.19
N GLN A 316 5.09 5.05 -10.33
CA GLN A 316 4.70 5.77 -11.53
C GLN A 316 3.35 5.31 -12.07
N LEU A 317 3.15 4.01 -12.24
CA LEU A 317 1.90 3.46 -12.76
C LEU A 317 0.73 3.63 -11.79
N LEU A 318 0.97 3.43 -10.48
CA LEU A 318 -0.02 3.69 -9.43
C LEU A 318 -0.42 5.17 -9.40
N GLY A 319 0.56 6.08 -9.49
CA GLY A 319 0.32 7.52 -9.50
C GLY A 319 -0.44 7.97 -10.75
N ASP A 320 -0.08 7.45 -11.93
CA ASP A 320 -0.80 7.73 -13.18
C ASP A 320 -2.27 7.28 -13.09
N ASP A 321 -2.54 6.15 -12.42
CA ASP A 321 -3.89 5.64 -12.23
C ASP A 321 -4.69 6.47 -11.21
N ILE A 322 -4.07 6.89 -10.12
CA ILE A 322 -4.69 7.84 -9.16
C ILE A 322 -5.03 9.16 -9.85
N ILE A 323 -4.10 9.74 -10.61
CA ILE A 323 -4.31 10.99 -11.35
C ILE A 323 -5.48 10.86 -12.32
N ARG A 324 -5.54 9.75 -13.07
CA ARG A 324 -6.65 9.45 -13.99
C ARG A 324 -7.98 9.34 -13.25
N SER A 325 -8.02 8.61 -12.14
CA SER A 325 -9.23 8.38 -11.33
C SER A 325 -9.77 9.68 -10.72
N VAL A 326 -8.90 10.59 -10.29
CA VAL A 326 -9.25 11.94 -9.84
C VAL A 326 -9.78 12.80 -11.00
N GLY A 327 -9.16 12.70 -12.19
CA GLY A 327 -9.56 13.48 -13.38
C GLY A 327 -10.95 13.13 -13.91
N GLN A 328 -11.39 11.89 -13.78
CA GLN A 328 -12.71 11.43 -14.23
C GLN A 328 -13.87 12.17 -13.56
N ILE A 329 -13.73 12.53 -12.29
CA ILE A 329 -14.79 13.23 -11.53
C ILE A 329 -14.95 14.68 -12.00
N LYS A 330 -13.86 15.34 -12.44
CA LYS A 330 -13.93 16.71 -12.98
C LYS A 330 -14.77 16.83 -14.25
N LEU A 331 -14.92 15.75 -15.00
CA LEU A 331 -15.69 15.70 -16.24
C LEU A 331 -17.16 15.33 -16.05
N GLY A 332 -17.61 15.11 -14.82
CA GLY A 332 -18.99 14.69 -14.51
C GLY A 332 -19.34 13.30 -15.06
N VAL A 333 -18.33 12.53 -15.47
CA VAL A 333 -18.50 11.20 -16.04
C VAL A 333 -18.17 10.18 -14.95
N ALA A 334 -19.19 9.61 -14.33
CA ALA A 334 -19.03 8.36 -13.60
C ALA A 334 -18.78 7.25 -14.63
N VAL A 335 -17.53 6.98 -14.97
CA VAL A 335 -17.19 5.91 -15.92
C VAL A 335 -17.11 4.60 -15.13
N PRO A 336 -17.93 3.59 -15.50
CA PRO A 336 -17.74 2.25 -14.96
C PRO A 336 -16.32 1.76 -15.24
N SER A 337 -15.72 1.08 -14.27
CA SER A 337 -14.32 0.59 -14.30
C SER A 337 -13.97 -0.30 -15.50
N GLU A 338 -14.94 -0.73 -16.28
CA GLU A 338 -14.79 -1.62 -17.44
C GLU A 338 -14.45 -0.90 -18.78
N VAL A 339 -14.57 0.42 -18.87
CA VAL A 339 -14.57 1.12 -20.16
C VAL A 339 -13.26 1.82 -20.51
N LEU A 340 -12.33 1.99 -19.58
CA LEU A 340 -11.11 2.75 -19.83
C LEU A 340 -9.89 1.85 -20.12
N LYS A 341 -9.79 1.38 -21.34
CA LYS A 341 -8.52 0.91 -21.90
C LYS A 341 -7.69 2.15 -22.26
N TYR A 342 -6.68 2.44 -21.45
CA TYR A 342 -5.73 3.52 -21.71
C TYR A 342 -4.89 3.21 -22.95
N LYS A 343 -4.84 4.15 -23.89
CA LYS A 343 -3.88 4.15 -25.00
C LYS A 343 -2.85 5.23 -24.68
N PRO A 344 -1.60 4.90 -24.36
CA PRO A 344 -0.56 5.91 -24.16
C PRO A 344 -0.31 6.63 -25.50
N MET A 345 -0.21 7.97 -25.45
CA MET A 345 0.38 8.75 -26.55
C MET A 345 1.90 8.63 -26.53
#